data_e70aba2c8c5064e45c652f41fc812dc6
#
_entry.id   e70aba2c8c5064e45c652f41fc812dc6
#
_cell.length_a   1.000
_cell.length_b   1.000
_cell.length_c   1.000
_cell.angle_alpha   90.00
_cell.angle_beta   90.00
_cell.angle_gamma   90.00
#
_symmetry.space_group_name_H-M   'P 1'
#
loop_
_entity.id
_entity.type
_entity.pdbx_description
1 polymer ?
#
loop_
_entity_poly.entity_id
_entity_poly.type
_entity_poly.pdbx_seq_one_letter_code
_entity_poly.pdbx_strand_id
1 'polypeptide(L)'
;MLVTKVASLFALAACAVAARSGKQTMSDIDNISNHVDRLNGALKDYNGGMVEALPVAYALRDTTNSVSDARAHVEGNEPFANEDAEATRKAWEQLEPSIVETARLGAEKAPQFKKAGAGGVASRMLGELDEERRGLTSDMQRMSESEYQNFQPHNERINGAFDDLMNTYNN
;
A
#
# COMPACT_ATOMS: atom_id res chain seq x y z
N MET A 1 42.58 16.82 -17.45
CA MET A 1 42.03 15.48 -17.77
C MET A 1 41.57 14.64 -16.57
N LEU A 2 41.66 15.12 -15.32
CA LEU A 2 41.18 14.38 -14.13
C LEU A 2 39.68 14.69 -13.80
N VAL A 3 39.17 15.85 -14.16
CA VAL A 3 37.82 16.31 -13.78
C VAL A 3 36.71 15.53 -14.50
N THR A 4 36.97 15.08 -15.74
CA THR A 4 35.98 14.32 -16.53
C THR A 4 35.74 12.88 -16.04
N LYS A 5 36.71 12.27 -15.35
CA LYS A 5 36.56 10.90 -14.83
C LYS A 5 35.79 10.82 -13.52
N VAL A 6 35.78 11.89 -12.74
CA VAL A 6 35.04 11.95 -11.46
C VAL A 6 33.54 12.14 -11.72
N ALA A 7 33.16 12.96 -12.70
CA ALA A 7 31.75 13.15 -13.08
C ALA A 7 31.08 11.85 -13.57
N SER A 8 31.82 10.99 -14.30
CA SER A 8 31.31 9.70 -14.79
C SER A 8 31.08 8.67 -13.66
N LEU A 9 31.84 8.73 -12.59
CA LEU A 9 31.69 7.84 -11.43
C LEU A 9 30.48 8.21 -10.59
N PHE A 10 30.18 9.49 -10.45
CA PHE A 10 28.98 9.95 -9.72
C PHE A 10 27.70 9.64 -10.51
N ALA A 11 27.70 9.76 -11.83
CA ALA A 11 26.56 9.41 -12.69
C ALA A 11 26.25 7.91 -12.63
N LEU A 12 27.26 7.03 -12.62
CA LEU A 12 27.10 5.59 -12.49
C LEU A 12 26.60 5.17 -11.08
N ALA A 13 27.02 5.87 -10.04
CA ALA A 13 26.54 5.60 -8.69
C ALA A 13 25.07 6.02 -8.51
N ALA A 14 24.66 7.17 -9.06
CA ALA A 14 23.26 7.64 -9.03
C ALA A 14 22.33 6.69 -9.81
N CYS A 15 22.73 6.20 -11.00
CA CYS A 15 21.97 5.21 -11.74
C CYS A 15 21.85 3.87 -11.01
N ALA A 16 22.87 3.45 -10.24
CA ALA A 16 22.83 2.21 -9.49
C ALA A 16 21.93 2.31 -8.24
N VAL A 17 21.82 3.48 -7.64
CA VAL A 17 20.91 3.73 -6.50
C VAL A 17 19.46 3.81 -6.99
N ALA A 18 19.18 4.50 -8.09
CA ALA A 18 17.86 4.58 -8.68
C ALA A 18 17.34 3.19 -9.12
N ALA A 19 18.19 2.38 -9.76
CA ALA A 19 17.82 1.02 -10.17
C ALA A 19 17.58 0.07 -8.98
N ARG A 20 18.22 0.30 -7.83
CA ARG A 20 17.92 -0.43 -6.59
C ARG A 20 16.59 -0.01 -6.01
N SER A 21 16.27 1.28 -6.04
CA SER A 21 15.02 1.85 -5.54
C SER A 21 13.81 1.27 -6.32
N GLY A 22 13.84 1.24 -7.64
CA GLY A 22 12.77 0.68 -8.46
C GLY A 22 12.52 -0.82 -8.19
N LYS A 23 13.59 -1.64 -8.15
CA LYS A 23 13.48 -3.07 -7.84
C LYS A 23 12.95 -3.33 -6.43
N GLN A 24 13.38 -2.55 -5.44
CA GLN A 24 12.89 -2.68 -4.08
C GLN A 24 11.41 -2.35 -4.02
N THR A 25 10.98 -1.24 -4.63
CA THR A 25 9.57 -0.83 -4.67
C THR A 25 8.68 -1.88 -5.34
N MET A 26 9.14 -2.51 -6.43
CA MET A 26 8.42 -3.62 -7.06
C MET A 26 8.26 -4.81 -6.10
N SER A 27 9.32 -5.18 -5.39
CA SER A 27 9.27 -6.24 -4.38
C SER A 27 8.33 -5.89 -3.22
N ASP A 28 8.29 -4.62 -2.82
CA ASP A 28 7.41 -4.14 -1.76
C ASP A 28 5.93 -4.19 -2.21
N ILE A 29 5.63 -3.82 -3.46
CA ILE A 29 4.28 -3.94 -4.03
C ILE A 29 3.83 -5.41 -4.09
N ASP A 30 4.69 -6.32 -4.52
CA ASP A 30 4.41 -7.76 -4.52
C ASP A 30 4.15 -8.28 -3.10
N ASN A 31 4.91 -7.81 -2.11
CA ASN A 31 4.72 -8.17 -0.71
C ASN A 31 3.38 -7.64 -0.18
N ILE A 32 3.04 -6.38 -0.45
CA ILE A 32 1.74 -5.80 -0.11
C ILE A 32 0.61 -6.62 -0.75
N SER A 33 0.73 -6.99 -2.03
CA SER A 33 -0.26 -7.81 -2.73
C SER A 33 -0.52 -9.13 -2.01
N ASN A 34 0.54 -9.83 -1.60
CA ASN A 34 0.42 -11.09 -0.86
C ASN A 34 -0.30 -10.91 0.50
N HIS A 35 -0.06 -9.81 1.21
CA HIS A 35 -0.74 -9.51 2.47
C HIS A 35 -2.19 -9.09 2.27
N VAL A 36 -2.50 -8.31 1.24
CA VAL A 36 -3.88 -7.96 0.84
C VAL A 36 -4.69 -9.22 0.51
N ASP A 37 -4.11 -10.18 -0.22
CA ASP A 37 -4.77 -11.44 -0.56
C ASP A 37 -5.05 -12.29 0.70
N ARG A 38 -4.13 -12.33 1.65
CA ARG A 38 -4.34 -13.01 2.95
C ARG A 38 -5.45 -12.34 3.76
N LEU A 39 -5.46 -11.00 3.81
CA LEU A 39 -6.50 -10.23 4.48
C LEU A 39 -7.87 -10.48 3.83
N ASN A 40 -7.92 -10.49 2.50
CA ASN A 40 -9.12 -10.80 1.73
C ASN A 40 -9.65 -12.20 2.06
N GLY A 41 -8.76 -13.22 2.10
CA GLY A 41 -9.11 -14.57 2.53
C GLY A 41 -9.66 -14.62 3.96
N ALA A 42 -8.96 -14.00 4.91
CA ALA A 42 -9.40 -13.95 6.31
C ALA A 42 -10.76 -13.25 6.48
N LEU A 43 -11.03 -12.18 5.72
CA LEU A 43 -12.33 -11.51 5.70
C LEU A 43 -13.44 -12.40 5.13
N LYS A 44 -13.18 -13.14 4.05
CA LYS A 44 -14.14 -14.09 3.47
C LYS A 44 -14.53 -15.18 4.45
N ASP A 45 -13.56 -15.71 5.17
CA ASP A 45 -13.75 -16.79 6.15
C ASP A 45 -14.39 -16.32 7.45
N TYR A 46 -14.33 -15.03 7.76
CA TYR A 46 -14.91 -14.47 8.98
C TYR A 46 -16.45 -14.47 8.92
N ASN A 47 -17.07 -15.20 9.86
CA ASN A 47 -18.52 -15.33 9.98
C ASN A 47 -19.08 -14.75 11.30
N GLY A 48 -18.26 -14.04 12.07
CA GLY A 48 -18.62 -13.44 13.35
C GLY A 48 -17.91 -14.16 14.52
N GLY A 49 -17.91 -13.51 15.67
CA GLY A 49 -17.21 -13.98 16.87
C GLY A 49 -15.89 -13.25 17.13
N MET A 50 -15.57 -13.11 18.44
CA MET A 50 -14.34 -12.39 18.85
C MET A 50 -13.07 -13.21 18.54
N VAL A 51 -13.13 -14.53 18.75
CA VAL A 51 -11.97 -15.40 18.51
C VAL A 51 -11.72 -15.56 17.02
N GLU A 52 -12.78 -15.70 16.24
CA GLU A 52 -12.76 -15.80 14.79
C GLU A 52 -12.31 -14.51 14.10
N ALA A 53 -12.34 -13.37 14.80
CA ALA A 53 -11.79 -12.09 14.31
C ALA A 53 -10.25 -12.04 14.38
N LEU A 54 -9.58 -12.88 15.17
CA LEU A 54 -8.13 -12.85 15.33
C LEU A 54 -7.35 -13.05 14.02
N PRO A 55 -7.68 -14.00 13.14
CA PRO A 55 -7.01 -14.12 11.85
C PRO A 55 -7.09 -12.85 11.00
N VAL A 56 -8.24 -12.16 11.00
CA VAL A 56 -8.40 -10.88 10.30
C VAL A 56 -7.53 -9.80 10.93
N ALA A 57 -7.49 -9.71 12.26
CA ALA A 57 -6.66 -8.74 12.97
C ALA A 57 -5.17 -8.95 12.68
N TYR A 58 -4.69 -10.20 12.67
CA TYR A 58 -3.30 -10.51 12.31
C TYR A 58 -3.01 -10.15 10.84
N ALA A 59 -3.87 -10.56 9.90
CA ALA A 59 -3.69 -10.24 8.49
C ALA A 59 -3.70 -8.72 8.24
N LEU A 60 -4.59 -7.96 8.91
CA LEU A 60 -4.65 -6.52 8.83
C LEU A 60 -3.37 -5.86 9.37
N ARG A 61 -2.87 -6.32 10.51
CA ARG A 61 -1.60 -5.84 11.07
C ARG A 61 -0.43 -6.12 10.13
N ASP A 62 -0.35 -7.34 9.58
CA ASP A 62 0.72 -7.71 8.66
C ASP A 62 0.67 -6.87 7.38
N THR A 63 -0.55 -6.57 6.88
CA THR A 63 -0.75 -5.64 5.76
C THR A 63 -0.26 -4.24 6.10
N THR A 64 -0.63 -3.71 7.27
CA THR A 64 -0.17 -2.38 7.74
C THR A 64 1.35 -2.33 7.83
N ASN A 65 1.98 -3.35 8.40
CA ASN A 65 3.44 -3.42 8.52
C ASN A 65 4.11 -3.44 7.13
N SER A 66 3.57 -4.23 6.17
CA SER A 66 4.16 -4.28 4.82
C SER A 66 4.03 -2.96 4.06
N VAL A 67 2.95 -2.19 4.29
CA VAL A 67 2.79 -0.84 3.73
C VAL A 67 3.74 0.15 4.39
N SER A 68 3.92 0.08 5.70
CA SER A 68 4.87 0.91 6.45
C SER A 68 6.32 0.65 6.05
N ASP A 69 6.70 -0.63 5.87
CA ASP A 69 8.04 -1.02 5.39
C ASP A 69 8.28 -0.50 3.97
N ALA A 70 7.30 -0.65 3.06
CA ALA A 70 7.37 -0.11 1.70
C ALA A 70 7.54 1.42 1.71
N ARG A 71 6.81 2.13 2.58
CA ARG A 71 6.94 3.58 2.76
C ARG A 71 8.34 3.96 3.23
N ALA A 72 8.87 3.27 4.24
CA ALA A 72 10.23 3.51 4.75
C ALA A 72 11.31 3.30 3.68
N HIS A 73 11.10 2.37 2.73
CA HIS A 73 12.02 2.14 1.61
C HIS A 73 11.94 3.23 0.53
N VAL A 74 10.81 3.90 0.39
CA VAL A 74 10.60 4.98 -0.60
C VAL A 74 10.97 6.34 -0.02
N GLU A 75 10.80 6.54 1.29
CA GLU A 75 11.06 7.79 1.97
C GLU A 75 12.55 8.22 1.82
N GLY A 76 12.77 9.46 1.39
CA GLY A 76 14.12 10.02 1.27
C GLY A 76 14.92 9.55 0.05
N ASN A 77 14.38 8.71 -0.82
CA ASN A 77 15.04 8.32 -2.07
C ASN A 77 14.87 9.37 -3.17
N GLU A 78 15.78 9.31 -4.16
CA GLU A 78 15.69 10.10 -5.38
C GLU A 78 14.55 9.60 -6.28
N PRO A 79 13.92 10.45 -7.12
CA PRO A 79 12.90 10.04 -8.06
C PRO A 79 13.33 8.87 -8.95
N PHE A 80 12.37 8.02 -9.31
CA PHE A 80 12.61 6.88 -10.18
C PHE A 80 13.07 7.31 -11.59
N ALA A 81 13.88 6.48 -12.22
CA ALA A 81 14.00 6.54 -13.68
C ALA A 81 12.64 6.27 -14.35
N ASN A 82 12.39 6.81 -15.53
CA ASN A 82 11.09 6.69 -16.21
C ASN A 82 10.61 5.24 -16.36
N GLU A 83 11.52 4.30 -16.65
CA GLU A 83 11.20 2.87 -16.78
C GLU A 83 10.74 2.26 -15.45
N ASP A 84 11.38 2.63 -14.34
CA ASP A 84 10.99 2.18 -12.99
C ASP A 84 9.68 2.83 -12.54
N ALA A 85 9.43 4.10 -12.89
CA ALA A 85 8.18 4.79 -12.62
C ALA A 85 7.01 4.12 -13.35
N GLU A 86 7.17 3.79 -14.64
CA GLU A 86 6.16 3.07 -15.41
C GLU A 86 5.91 1.66 -14.89
N ALA A 87 6.95 0.92 -14.52
CA ALA A 87 6.84 -0.41 -13.95
C ALA A 87 6.10 -0.38 -12.61
N THR A 88 6.44 0.57 -11.73
CA THR A 88 5.79 0.80 -10.45
C THR A 88 4.30 1.13 -10.62
N ARG A 89 3.97 2.01 -11.56
CA ARG A 89 2.58 2.33 -11.89
C ARG A 89 1.80 1.09 -12.32
N LYS A 90 2.34 0.29 -13.25
CA LYS A 90 1.68 -0.94 -13.71
C LYS A 90 1.43 -1.95 -12.58
N ALA A 91 2.39 -2.11 -11.67
CA ALA A 91 2.22 -2.98 -10.51
C ALA A 91 1.13 -2.46 -9.56
N TRP A 92 1.08 -1.14 -9.35
CA TRP A 92 0.03 -0.51 -8.56
C TRP A 92 -1.36 -0.66 -9.18
N GLU A 93 -1.49 -0.48 -10.49
CA GLU A 93 -2.73 -0.74 -11.25
C GLU A 93 -3.23 -2.18 -11.08
N GLN A 94 -2.32 -3.15 -11.05
CA GLN A 94 -2.67 -4.56 -10.85
C GLN A 94 -3.12 -4.84 -9.41
N LEU A 95 -2.57 -4.15 -8.43
CA LEU A 95 -2.91 -4.30 -7.02
C LEU A 95 -4.23 -3.61 -6.65
N GLU A 96 -4.60 -2.49 -7.29
CA GLU A 96 -5.78 -1.69 -7.00
C GLU A 96 -7.07 -2.52 -6.83
N PRO A 97 -7.44 -3.42 -7.77
CA PRO A 97 -8.68 -4.18 -7.64
C PRO A 97 -8.76 -5.03 -6.37
N SER A 98 -7.65 -5.63 -5.95
CA SER A 98 -7.57 -6.41 -4.71
C SER A 98 -7.72 -5.53 -3.48
N ILE A 99 -7.15 -4.33 -3.48
CA ILE A 99 -7.33 -3.36 -2.39
C ILE A 99 -8.80 -2.94 -2.28
N VAL A 100 -9.42 -2.54 -3.39
CA VAL A 100 -10.82 -2.09 -3.43
C VAL A 100 -11.77 -3.21 -2.98
N GLU A 101 -11.56 -4.44 -3.45
CA GLU A 101 -12.35 -5.59 -3.04
C GLU A 101 -12.18 -5.90 -1.54
N THR A 102 -10.96 -5.81 -1.01
CA THR A 102 -10.70 -6.03 0.41
C THR A 102 -11.37 -4.97 1.28
N ALA A 103 -11.36 -3.70 0.86
CA ALA A 103 -12.08 -2.63 1.56
C ALA A 103 -13.60 -2.86 1.53
N ARG A 104 -14.16 -3.26 0.39
CA ARG A 104 -15.57 -3.63 0.25
C ARG A 104 -15.96 -4.77 1.19
N LEU A 105 -15.19 -5.85 1.22
CA LEU A 105 -15.41 -6.97 2.13
C LEU A 105 -15.31 -6.55 3.60
N GLY A 106 -14.35 -5.70 3.94
CA GLY A 106 -14.23 -5.13 5.27
C GLY A 106 -15.48 -4.37 5.70
N ALA A 107 -16.04 -3.55 4.80
CA ALA A 107 -17.30 -2.83 5.06
C ALA A 107 -18.48 -3.80 5.23
N GLU A 108 -18.59 -4.84 4.39
CA GLU A 108 -19.64 -5.86 4.50
C GLU A 108 -19.58 -6.65 5.83
N LYS A 109 -18.38 -6.85 6.36
CA LYS A 109 -18.18 -7.57 7.63
C LYS A 109 -18.31 -6.66 8.87
N ALA A 110 -18.40 -5.35 8.72
CA ALA A 110 -18.49 -4.41 9.84
C ALA A 110 -19.63 -4.74 10.85
N PRO A 111 -20.86 -5.12 10.42
CA PRO A 111 -21.91 -5.50 11.36
C PRO A 111 -21.52 -6.72 12.21
N GLN A 112 -20.82 -7.72 11.67
CA GLN A 112 -20.34 -8.87 12.40
C GLN A 112 -19.26 -8.48 13.43
N PHE A 113 -18.32 -7.61 13.06
CA PHE A 113 -17.31 -7.08 13.99
C PHE A 113 -17.93 -6.27 15.12
N LYS A 114 -18.92 -5.40 14.83
CA LYS A 114 -19.65 -4.64 15.84
C LYS A 114 -20.41 -5.57 16.80
N LYS A 115 -21.10 -6.57 16.27
CA LYS A 115 -21.84 -7.57 17.07
C LYS A 115 -20.90 -8.41 17.94
N ALA A 116 -19.70 -8.71 17.46
CA ALA A 116 -18.66 -9.43 18.23
C ALA A 116 -17.96 -8.56 19.29
N GLY A 117 -18.26 -7.25 19.37
CA GLY A 117 -17.56 -6.31 20.26
C GLY A 117 -16.17 -5.88 19.74
N ALA A 118 -15.80 -6.28 18.53
CA ALA A 118 -14.49 -5.98 17.91
C ALA A 118 -14.50 -4.72 17.03
N GLY A 119 -15.65 -4.06 16.83
CA GLY A 119 -15.81 -2.94 15.93
C GLY A 119 -14.86 -1.77 16.18
N GLY A 120 -14.68 -1.37 17.46
CA GLY A 120 -13.76 -0.28 17.82
C GLY A 120 -12.29 -0.62 17.59
N VAL A 121 -11.89 -1.88 17.80
CA VAL A 121 -10.52 -2.35 17.51
C VAL A 121 -10.29 -2.35 16.01
N ALA A 122 -11.24 -2.87 15.23
CA ALA A 122 -11.17 -2.88 13.78
C ALA A 122 -11.09 -1.46 13.20
N SER A 123 -11.93 -0.53 13.67
CA SER A 123 -11.90 0.89 13.23
C SER A 123 -10.52 1.52 13.46
N ARG A 124 -9.91 1.31 14.63
CA ARG A 124 -8.57 1.84 14.92
C ARG A 124 -7.51 1.26 13.99
N MET A 125 -7.48 -0.07 13.84
CA MET A 125 -6.49 -0.74 12.98
C MET A 125 -6.64 -0.34 11.51
N LEU A 126 -7.87 -0.13 11.04
CA LEU A 126 -8.15 0.38 9.69
C LEU A 126 -7.67 1.83 9.54
N GLY A 127 -7.81 2.67 10.57
CA GLY A 127 -7.27 4.02 10.58
C GLY A 127 -5.74 4.04 10.48
N GLU A 128 -5.05 3.17 11.20
CA GLU A 128 -3.59 2.99 11.11
C GLU A 128 -3.16 2.57 9.68
N LEU A 129 -3.86 1.62 9.07
CA LEU A 129 -3.60 1.21 7.68
C LEU A 129 -3.84 2.35 6.69
N ASP A 130 -4.93 3.11 6.86
CA ASP A 130 -5.26 4.24 5.97
C ASP A 130 -4.21 5.34 6.02
N GLU A 131 -3.66 5.64 7.21
CA GLU A 131 -2.58 6.60 7.40
C GLU A 131 -1.30 6.16 6.66
N GLU A 132 -0.85 4.92 6.86
CA GLU A 132 0.34 4.38 6.19
C GLU A 132 0.17 4.32 4.67
N ARG A 133 -1.00 3.90 4.19
CA ARG A 133 -1.35 3.85 2.78
C ARG A 133 -1.30 5.24 2.13
N ARG A 134 -1.89 6.25 2.78
CA ARG A 134 -1.87 7.63 2.26
C ARG A 134 -0.45 8.18 2.21
N GLY A 135 0.37 7.88 3.22
CA GLY A 135 1.79 8.23 3.24
C GLY A 135 2.54 7.58 2.09
N LEU A 136 2.43 6.26 1.90
CA LEU A 136 3.06 5.53 0.80
C LEU A 136 2.63 6.09 -0.57
N THR A 137 1.33 6.35 -0.76
CA THR A 137 0.80 6.92 -2.00
C THR A 137 1.43 8.28 -2.30
N SER A 138 1.55 9.16 -1.29
CA SER A 138 2.20 10.47 -1.44
C SER A 138 3.68 10.35 -1.82
N ASP A 139 4.40 9.43 -1.18
CA ASP A 139 5.81 9.21 -1.46
C ASP A 139 6.02 8.61 -2.86
N MET A 140 5.19 7.66 -3.27
CA MET A 140 5.22 7.09 -4.62
C MET A 140 4.90 8.12 -5.69
N GLN A 141 3.98 9.05 -5.45
CA GLN A 141 3.69 10.16 -6.37
C GLN A 141 4.91 11.07 -6.54
N ARG A 142 5.59 11.40 -5.43
CA ARG A 142 6.83 12.20 -5.47
C ARG A 142 7.94 11.48 -6.23
N MET A 143 8.07 10.16 -6.06
CA MET A 143 9.07 9.34 -6.73
C MET A 143 8.79 9.13 -8.22
N SER A 144 7.53 9.22 -8.63
CA SER A 144 7.04 8.92 -9.98
C SER A 144 6.40 10.14 -10.63
N GLU A 145 7.03 11.32 -10.55
CA GLU A 145 6.46 12.59 -11.03
C GLU A 145 6.03 12.54 -12.50
N SER A 146 6.78 11.84 -13.36
CA SER A 146 6.45 11.64 -14.78
C SER A 146 5.17 10.84 -15.02
N GLU A 147 4.77 9.99 -14.05
CA GLU A 147 3.60 9.12 -14.09
C GLU A 147 2.45 9.61 -13.18
N TYR A 148 2.62 10.77 -12.52
CA TYR A 148 1.69 11.28 -11.49
C TYR A 148 0.23 11.28 -11.96
N GLN A 149 -0.04 11.80 -13.16
CA GLN A 149 -1.40 11.90 -13.70
C GLN A 149 -2.03 10.50 -13.95
N ASN A 150 -1.19 9.52 -14.24
CA ASN A 150 -1.64 8.15 -14.49
C ASN A 150 -1.95 7.40 -13.19
N PHE A 151 -1.31 7.74 -12.07
CA PHE A 151 -1.63 7.20 -10.74
C PHE A 151 -2.95 7.73 -10.16
N GLN A 152 -3.32 8.96 -10.49
CA GLN A 152 -4.41 9.68 -9.85
C GLN A 152 -5.75 8.93 -9.89
N PRO A 153 -6.24 8.39 -11.04
CA PRO A 153 -7.52 7.68 -11.08
C PRO A 153 -7.55 6.42 -10.21
N HIS A 154 -6.42 5.72 -10.07
CA HIS A 154 -6.28 4.53 -9.24
C HIS A 154 -6.35 4.90 -7.75
N ASN A 155 -5.64 5.96 -7.36
CA ASN A 155 -5.64 6.47 -5.99
C ASN A 155 -7.01 6.99 -5.56
N GLU A 156 -7.77 7.65 -6.47
CA GLU A 156 -9.13 8.11 -6.20
C GLU A 156 -10.07 6.94 -5.91
N ARG A 157 -9.98 5.83 -6.67
CA ARG A 157 -10.80 4.63 -6.41
C ARG A 157 -10.46 3.96 -5.09
N ILE A 158 -9.17 3.85 -4.77
CA ILE A 158 -8.72 3.31 -3.48
C ILE A 158 -9.20 4.23 -2.34
N ASN A 159 -9.05 5.55 -2.46
CA ASN A 159 -9.49 6.51 -1.46
C ASN A 159 -11.01 6.38 -1.23
N GLY A 160 -11.81 6.34 -2.29
CA GLY A 160 -13.26 6.16 -2.18
C GLY A 160 -13.64 4.88 -1.44
N ALA A 161 -12.99 3.75 -1.76
CA ALA A 161 -13.25 2.47 -1.10
C ALA A 161 -12.89 2.50 0.41
N PHE A 162 -11.79 3.18 0.79
CA PHE A 162 -11.42 3.35 2.19
C PHE A 162 -12.34 4.32 2.93
N ASP A 163 -12.76 5.41 2.30
CA ASP A 163 -13.71 6.36 2.88
C ASP A 163 -15.06 5.66 3.18
N ASP A 164 -15.57 4.83 2.25
CA ASP A 164 -16.78 4.02 2.46
C ASP A 164 -16.60 3.01 3.60
N LEU A 165 -15.45 2.32 3.64
CA LEU A 165 -15.10 1.39 4.70
C LEU A 165 -15.09 2.09 6.07
N MET A 166 -14.36 3.19 6.19
CA MET A 166 -14.23 3.95 7.45
C MET A 166 -15.58 4.52 7.92
N ASN A 167 -16.40 5.03 7.00
CA ASN A 167 -17.74 5.51 7.31
C ASN A 167 -18.63 4.40 7.89
N THR A 168 -18.49 3.16 7.39
CA THR A 168 -19.26 2.01 7.89
C THR A 168 -18.88 1.66 9.33
N TYR A 169 -17.63 1.84 9.75
CA TYR A 169 -17.20 1.56 11.13
C TYR A 169 -17.52 2.71 12.11
N ASN A 170 -17.54 3.95 11.64
CA ASN A 170 -17.75 5.15 12.46
C ASN A 170 -19.25 5.48 12.73
N ASN A 171 -20.15 4.91 11.94
CA ASN A 171 -21.61 4.99 12.11
C ASN A 171 -22.14 3.77 12.87
#